data_d8a104cb6a969a0def6240d6bfb3b060
#
_entry.id   d8a104cb6a969a0def6240d6bfb3b060
#
_cell.length_a   1.000
_cell.length_b   1.000
_cell.length_c   1.000
_cell.angle_alpha   90.00
_cell.angle_beta   90.00
_cell.angle_gamma   90.00
#
_symmetry.space_group_name_H-M   'P 1'
#
loop_
_entity.id
_entity.type
_entity.pdbx_description
1 polymer ?
#
loop_
_entity_poly.entity_id
_entity_poly.type
_entity_poly.pdbx_seq_one_letter_code
_entity_poly.pdbx_strand_id
1 'polypeptide(L)'
;MQSSAEPLSAAPAISPNGIEHTLANGRVAVHDPAIVEENGVYYLFGTHRRCARSTDMVHWERFDNNLSRDPYALLGDIWQAWPKQDSNPDLLGNTWAPDVIWNETMGKWCMYLSVNGDQFRSVIVLLTADHVDGDWTYVGPVVYSGFDESNLWNTDVPKVLELEPKTDGTVGYDLTRYLSLKDTRINAIDAALALCEHGEMWMSFGSWFGGIWMFKLDPETGLRDYSVRYPLVKDSSDPYYGVKVAGGYWNSGEGSYFIRENGWWYLFMSYGWLGRTGGYQIRLFRSKSLLGPYVDQNGNPAISYGEIPDNQERGTGIRLTSSVQWDGGPAELADVEVSQGHNSAIRRSKDGRMFLVYHTRFAERFSEGDDEDYESHVRELLPTSDGWLVAAPYEYRGSVAVAPTGIADITGDYNVVLHDQHTFFNGKQEDDGTYVGINRPTRYTFHEDGRITRGEIVSFFDTPDANLPRSTDGPITCGSWKPLSGAVNGFNCCASDAEIRLDDVTYIARFATLPREIDGKPVMTFSAIGNNVCIWGSQS
;
A
#
# COMPACT_ATOMS: atom_id res chain seq x y z
N MET A 1 37.06 19.74 10.14
CA MET A 1 36.62 19.34 11.51
C MET A 1 35.38 18.52 11.30
N GLN A 2 35.48 17.21 11.39
CA GLN A 2 34.35 16.31 11.30
C GLN A 2 33.55 16.42 12.62
N SER A 3 32.34 16.91 12.53
CA SER A 3 31.38 16.84 13.63
C SER A 3 30.87 15.40 13.69
N SER A 4 31.29 14.65 14.68
CA SER A 4 30.69 13.38 15.06
C SER A 4 29.28 13.69 15.62
N ALA A 5 28.25 13.45 14.85
CA ALA A 5 26.90 13.42 15.39
C ALA A 5 26.80 12.22 16.36
N GLU A 6 26.52 12.47 17.62
CA GLU A 6 26.16 11.43 18.56
C GLU A 6 24.85 10.77 18.10
N PRO A 7 24.70 9.44 18.24
CA PRO A 7 23.42 8.80 17.94
C PRO A 7 22.36 9.33 18.91
N LEU A 8 21.35 9.98 18.37
CA LEU A 8 20.18 10.43 19.13
C LEU A 8 19.49 9.20 19.74
N SER A 9 19.24 9.22 21.04
CA SER A 9 18.45 8.19 21.70
C SER A 9 17.06 8.17 21.08
N ALA A 10 16.61 7.00 20.65
CA ALA A 10 15.25 6.83 20.12
C ALA A 10 14.22 7.33 21.16
N ALA A 11 13.46 8.34 20.81
CA ALA A 11 12.33 8.75 21.63
C ALA A 11 11.23 7.69 21.53
N PRO A 12 10.58 7.33 22.65
CA PRO A 12 9.50 6.34 22.61
C PRO A 12 8.35 6.80 21.71
N ALA A 13 7.81 5.87 20.92
CA ALA A 13 6.62 6.14 20.12
C ALA A 13 5.40 6.22 21.04
N ILE A 14 4.61 7.27 20.91
CA ILE A 14 3.34 7.42 21.64
C ILE A 14 2.22 6.93 20.72
N SER A 15 1.43 5.95 21.18
CA SER A 15 0.24 5.49 20.44
C SER A 15 -0.81 6.61 20.36
N PRO A 16 -1.81 6.52 19.47
CA PRO A 16 -2.93 7.45 19.43
C PRO A 16 -3.61 7.61 20.79
N ASN A 17 -3.58 6.57 21.61
CA ASN A 17 -4.18 6.50 22.94
C ASN A 17 -3.21 6.86 24.08
N GLY A 18 -2.04 7.42 23.77
CA GLY A 18 -1.06 7.88 24.76
C GLY A 18 -0.10 6.82 25.28
N ILE A 19 -0.13 5.59 24.72
CA ILE A 19 0.77 4.49 25.12
C ILE A 19 2.14 4.69 24.47
N GLU A 20 3.19 4.62 25.29
CA GLU A 20 4.57 4.67 24.80
C GLU A 20 4.99 3.29 24.27
N HIS A 21 5.33 3.23 22.97
CA HIS A 21 5.92 2.04 22.38
C HIS A 21 7.44 2.16 22.34
N THR A 22 8.12 1.20 22.89
CA THR A 22 9.56 1.03 22.67
C THR A 22 9.74 0.32 21.32
N LEU A 23 10.20 1.06 20.31
CA LEU A 23 10.42 0.49 18.98
C LEU A 23 11.74 -0.28 18.96
N ALA A 24 11.66 -1.57 18.70
CA ALA A 24 12.83 -2.40 18.46
C ALA A 24 13.46 -2.08 17.09
N ASN A 25 14.78 -2.13 17.01
CA ASN A 25 15.54 -2.08 15.74
C ASN A 25 15.37 -0.80 14.90
N GLY A 26 15.05 0.34 15.50
CA GLY A 26 14.97 1.63 14.78
C GLY A 26 13.73 1.83 13.93
N ARG A 27 12.75 0.95 13.99
CA ARG A 27 11.46 1.09 13.28
C ARG A 27 10.58 2.17 13.92
N VAL A 28 9.54 2.57 13.23
CA VAL A 28 8.61 3.61 13.69
C VAL A 28 7.15 3.19 13.46
N ALA A 29 6.28 3.58 14.37
CA ALA A 29 4.83 3.43 14.23
C ALA A 29 4.25 4.65 13.51
N VAL A 30 4.18 4.59 12.18
CA VAL A 30 3.47 5.54 11.33
C VAL A 30 2.42 4.76 10.55
N HIS A 31 1.14 5.02 10.82
CA HIS A 31 0.02 4.41 10.13
C HIS A 31 -0.26 5.20 8.84
N ASP A 32 -0.63 4.51 7.76
CA ASP A 32 -0.89 5.12 6.44
C ASP A 32 0.31 5.95 5.95
N PRO A 33 1.52 5.35 5.86
CA PRO A 33 2.74 6.11 5.64
C PRO A 33 2.85 6.67 4.23
N ALA A 34 2.96 8.00 4.11
CA ALA A 34 3.40 8.70 2.91
C ALA A 34 4.90 8.97 3.01
N ILE A 35 5.68 8.50 2.02
CA ILE A 35 7.13 8.68 2.00
C ILE A 35 7.56 9.70 0.96
N VAL A 36 8.47 10.61 1.34
CA VAL A 36 9.16 11.53 0.43
C VAL A 36 10.65 11.60 0.75
N GLU A 37 11.44 12.10 -0.21
CA GLU A 37 12.87 12.32 -0.07
C GLU A 37 13.21 13.80 -0.31
N GLU A 38 13.94 14.41 0.62
CA GLU A 38 14.55 15.73 0.44
C GLU A 38 16.03 15.65 0.82
N ASN A 39 16.90 16.00 -0.12
CA ASN A 39 18.37 16.06 0.10
C ASN A 39 18.99 14.76 0.68
N GLY A 40 18.47 13.60 0.29
CA GLY A 40 18.96 12.29 0.75
C GLY A 40 18.46 11.88 2.13
N VAL A 41 17.52 12.62 2.70
CA VAL A 41 16.78 12.27 3.91
C VAL A 41 15.37 11.86 3.51
N TYR A 42 14.89 10.76 4.05
CA TYR A 42 13.55 10.23 3.84
C TYR A 42 12.64 10.66 4.98
N TYR A 43 11.41 11.03 4.64
CA TYR A 43 10.42 11.51 5.60
C TYR A 43 9.16 10.69 5.46
N LEU A 44 8.57 10.29 6.59
CA LEU A 44 7.25 9.66 6.67
C LEU A 44 6.26 10.60 7.34
N PHE A 45 5.10 10.68 6.74
CA PHE A 45 3.93 11.33 7.31
C PHE A 45 2.79 10.32 7.35
N GLY A 46 1.98 10.37 8.40
CA GLY A 46 0.87 9.41 8.52
C GLY A 46 -0.28 9.91 9.37
N THR A 47 -1.23 9.03 9.53
CA THR A 47 -2.44 9.22 10.33
C THR A 47 -2.11 9.75 11.73
N HIS A 48 -2.99 10.57 12.27
CA HIS A 48 -2.82 11.31 13.52
C HIS A 48 -1.58 12.21 13.55
N ARG A 49 -1.18 12.75 12.37
CA ARG A 49 -0.07 13.71 12.19
C ARG A 49 1.30 13.15 12.65
N ARG A 50 1.48 11.84 12.53
CA ARG A 50 2.74 11.20 12.84
C ARG A 50 3.79 11.56 11.80
N CYS A 51 4.98 11.93 12.27
CA CYS A 51 6.12 12.29 11.42
C CYS A 51 7.36 11.54 11.86
N ALA A 52 8.11 11.02 10.90
CA ALA A 52 9.42 10.40 11.14
C ALA A 52 10.36 10.70 9.99
N ARG A 53 11.67 10.63 10.23
CA ARG A 53 12.69 10.79 9.21
C ARG A 53 13.80 9.76 9.35
N SER A 54 14.50 9.48 8.25
CA SER A 54 15.61 8.52 8.20
C SER A 54 16.60 8.90 7.09
N THR A 55 17.86 8.58 7.24
CA THR A 55 18.87 8.69 6.18
C THR A 55 19.07 7.40 5.40
N ASP A 56 18.47 6.29 5.84
CA ASP A 56 18.69 4.96 5.27
C ASP A 56 17.42 4.12 5.05
N MET A 57 16.25 4.62 5.46
CA MET A 57 14.95 3.91 5.47
C MET A 57 14.91 2.66 6.38
N VAL A 58 15.85 2.54 7.30
CA VAL A 58 15.96 1.45 8.28
C VAL A 58 15.83 1.98 9.70
N HIS A 59 16.59 3.04 10.00
CA HIS A 59 16.65 3.67 11.30
C HIS A 59 15.87 4.97 11.24
N TRP A 60 14.72 4.99 11.87
CA TRP A 60 13.78 6.10 11.86
C TRP A 60 13.83 6.85 13.19
N GLU A 61 13.75 8.16 13.12
CA GLU A 61 13.54 9.03 14.27
C GLU A 61 12.28 9.88 14.07
N ARG A 62 11.53 10.10 15.14
CA ARG A 62 10.39 11.01 15.12
C ARG A 62 10.88 12.45 15.14
N PHE A 63 10.17 13.33 14.46
CA PHE A 63 10.37 14.77 14.55
C PHE A 63 9.03 15.49 14.76
N ASP A 64 9.09 16.71 15.27
CA ASP A 64 7.93 17.54 15.57
C ASP A 64 7.94 18.84 14.75
N ASN A 65 6.78 19.19 14.25
CA ASN A 65 6.49 20.49 13.62
C ASN A 65 5.13 21.00 14.14
N ASN A 66 4.56 22.04 13.52
CA ASN A 66 3.29 22.59 14.00
C ASN A 66 2.08 21.65 13.78
N LEU A 67 2.19 20.58 12.98
CA LEU A 67 1.15 19.53 12.90
C LEU A 67 0.94 18.84 14.25
N SER A 68 2.03 18.60 15.00
CA SER A 68 1.97 17.98 16.32
C SER A 68 1.88 19.02 17.45
N ARG A 69 2.58 20.17 17.33
CA ARG A 69 2.63 21.16 18.38
C ARG A 69 1.38 22.01 18.52
N ASP A 70 0.75 22.40 17.39
CA ASP A 70 -0.41 23.30 17.41
C ASP A 70 -1.44 23.00 16.29
N PRO A 71 -1.98 21.76 16.23
CA PRO A 71 -2.89 21.35 15.17
C PRO A 71 -4.20 22.14 15.14
N TYR A 72 -4.68 22.63 16.29
CA TYR A 72 -5.91 23.43 16.33
C TYR A 72 -5.71 24.83 15.75
N ALA A 73 -4.55 25.47 15.95
CA ALA A 73 -4.26 26.73 15.27
C ALA A 73 -4.13 26.54 13.77
N LEU A 74 -3.64 25.38 13.33
CA LEU A 74 -3.47 25.09 11.91
C LEU A 74 -4.78 24.70 11.21
N LEU A 75 -5.61 23.88 11.83
CA LEU A 75 -6.77 23.20 11.21
C LEU A 75 -8.10 23.49 11.92
N GLY A 76 -8.11 24.23 13.02
CA GLY A 76 -9.30 24.42 13.86
C GLY A 76 -10.48 25.04 13.14
N ASP A 77 -10.25 26.02 12.27
CA ASP A 77 -11.30 26.70 11.53
C ASP A 77 -11.99 25.75 10.53
N ILE A 78 -11.23 24.98 9.76
CA ILE A 78 -11.83 24.00 8.82
C ILE A 78 -12.50 22.85 9.58
N TRP A 79 -11.94 22.41 10.72
CA TRP A 79 -12.56 21.41 11.57
C TRP A 79 -13.94 21.86 12.07
N GLN A 80 -14.08 23.10 12.52
CA GLN A 80 -15.35 23.66 13.02
C GLN A 80 -16.37 23.91 11.92
N ALA A 81 -15.90 24.38 10.75
CA ALA A 81 -16.78 24.67 9.60
C ALA A 81 -17.24 23.38 8.90
N TRP A 82 -16.34 22.44 8.75
CA TRP A 82 -16.47 21.16 8.08
C TRP A 82 -15.24 20.31 8.38
N PRO A 83 -15.28 19.09 8.84
CA PRO A 83 -16.43 18.15 8.86
C PRO A 83 -17.01 17.90 10.25
N LYS A 84 -16.55 18.56 11.31
CA LYS A 84 -16.93 18.27 12.68
C LYS A 84 -18.42 18.01 12.86
N GLN A 85 -18.72 17.02 13.68
CA GLN A 85 -20.07 16.68 14.13
C GLN A 85 -20.10 16.59 15.65
N ASP A 86 -21.30 16.75 16.25
CA ASP A 86 -21.46 16.72 17.72
C ASP A 86 -21.04 15.37 18.33
N SER A 87 -21.22 14.28 17.55
CA SER A 87 -20.82 12.92 17.96
C SER A 87 -19.33 12.65 17.86
N ASN A 88 -18.57 13.53 17.23
CA ASN A 88 -17.13 13.36 16.99
C ASN A 88 -16.38 14.67 17.29
N PRO A 89 -16.03 14.94 18.56
CA PRO A 89 -15.53 16.24 19.01
C PRO A 89 -14.01 16.42 18.81
N ASP A 90 -13.28 15.37 18.44
CA ASP A 90 -11.81 15.37 18.50
C ASP A 90 -11.14 15.53 17.13
N LEU A 91 -10.57 16.71 16.85
CA LEU A 91 -9.73 16.94 15.69
C LEU A 91 -8.51 16.00 15.66
N LEU A 92 -7.91 15.74 16.83
CA LEU A 92 -6.62 15.06 16.91
C LEU A 92 -6.72 13.61 16.44
N GLY A 93 -7.82 12.92 16.79
CA GLY A 93 -8.13 11.56 16.34
C GLY A 93 -8.67 11.46 14.91
N ASN A 94 -8.97 12.61 14.26
CA ASN A 94 -9.64 12.65 12.97
C ASN A 94 -8.83 13.32 11.84
N THR A 95 -7.52 13.31 11.95
CA THR A 95 -6.57 13.70 10.89
C THR A 95 -5.90 12.44 10.37
N TRP A 96 -6.22 12.04 9.11
CA TRP A 96 -5.86 10.73 8.56
C TRP A 96 -5.13 10.83 7.24
N ALA A 97 -4.36 9.77 6.93
CA ALA A 97 -3.77 9.41 5.66
C ALA A 97 -3.37 10.62 4.79
N PRO A 98 -2.30 11.34 5.16
CA PRO A 98 -1.76 12.39 4.31
C PRO A 98 -1.02 11.79 3.10
N ASP A 99 -0.94 12.56 2.01
CA ASP A 99 0.13 12.38 1.03
C ASP A 99 0.88 13.69 0.83
N VAL A 100 2.17 13.61 0.49
CA VAL A 100 3.09 14.74 0.41
C VAL A 100 3.85 14.70 -0.91
N ILE A 101 3.94 15.85 -1.58
CA ILE A 101 4.64 15.97 -2.86
C ILE A 101 5.33 17.34 -2.97
N TRP A 102 6.48 17.36 -3.65
CA TRP A 102 7.09 18.61 -4.07
C TRP A 102 6.36 19.18 -5.29
N ASN A 103 5.87 20.40 -5.18
CA ASN A 103 5.27 21.14 -6.29
C ASN A 103 6.30 22.13 -6.87
N GLU A 104 6.85 21.77 -8.02
CA GLU A 104 7.87 22.55 -8.73
C GLU A 104 7.39 23.98 -9.06
N THR A 105 6.12 24.13 -9.45
CA THR A 105 5.54 25.44 -9.86
C THR A 105 5.42 26.38 -8.68
N MET A 106 4.98 25.87 -7.53
CA MET A 106 4.89 26.67 -6.30
C MET A 106 6.24 26.82 -5.61
N GLY A 107 7.22 25.94 -5.87
CA GLY A 107 8.46 25.85 -5.11
C GLY A 107 8.21 25.50 -3.64
N LYS A 108 7.24 24.62 -3.37
CA LYS A 108 6.79 24.24 -2.03
C LYS A 108 6.54 22.74 -1.93
N TRP A 109 6.74 22.22 -0.75
CA TRP A 109 6.14 20.96 -0.35
C TRP A 109 4.64 21.15 -0.13
N CYS A 110 3.84 20.25 -0.70
CA CYS A 110 2.39 20.23 -0.59
C CYS A 110 1.97 18.95 0.14
N MET A 111 1.23 19.09 1.23
CA MET A 111 0.61 17.99 1.96
C MET A 111 -0.91 18.05 1.78
N TYR A 112 -1.49 16.93 1.38
CA TYR A 112 -2.94 16.75 1.27
C TYR A 112 -3.38 15.85 2.43
N LEU A 113 -4.05 16.45 3.40
CA LEU A 113 -4.39 15.82 4.68
C LEU A 113 -5.90 15.64 4.79
N SER A 114 -6.32 14.43 5.16
CA SER A 114 -7.73 14.14 5.42
C SER A 114 -8.14 14.64 6.81
N VAL A 115 -9.21 15.42 6.87
CA VAL A 115 -9.88 15.84 8.11
C VAL A 115 -11.29 15.24 8.10
N ASN A 116 -11.52 14.23 8.94
CA ASN A 116 -12.72 13.38 8.92
C ASN A 116 -13.63 13.66 10.10
N GLY A 117 -14.92 13.86 9.86
CA GLY A 117 -15.92 14.02 10.92
C GLY A 117 -16.66 12.72 11.23
N ASP A 118 -16.92 11.92 10.20
CA ASP A 118 -17.50 10.57 10.27
C ASP A 118 -17.23 9.82 8.96
N GLN A 119 -17.88 8.68 8.73
CA GLN A 119 -17.68 7.84 7.53
C GLN A 119 -17.93 8.55 6.19
N PHE A 120 -18.61 9.69 6.16
CA PHE A 120 -18.95 10.37 4.92
C PHE A 120 -18.64 11.85 4.93
N ARG A 121 -18.63 12.50 6.08
CA ARG A 121 -18.44 13.93 6.20
C ARG A 121 -16.97 14.25 6.47
N SER A 122 -16.24 14.45 5.38
CA SER A 122 -14.80 14.68 5.37
C SER A 122 -14.42 15.80 4.44
N VAL A 123 -13.20 16.29 4.61
CA VAL A 123 -12.56 17.23 3.71
C VAL A 123 -11.08 16.86 3.59
N ILE A 124 -10.55 16.88 2.37
CA ILE A 124 -9.10 16.89 2.16
C ILE A 124 -8.67 18.35 2.05
N VAL A 125 -7.64 18.71 2.79
CA VAL A 125 -7.09 20.06 2.84
C VAL A 125 -5.66 20.10 2.32
N LEU A 126 -5.24 21.25 1.76
CA LEU A 126 -3.88 21.51 1.35
C LEU A 126 -3.13 22.30 2.43
N LEU A 127 -1.97 21.80 2.79
CA LEU A 127 -0.95 22.48 3.58
C LEU A 127 0.32 22.62 2.74
N THR A 128 1.09 23.69 2.96
CA THR A 128 2.37 23.90 2.25
C THR A 128 3.50 24.24 3.21
N ALA A 129 4.72 23.87 2.84
CA ALA A 129 5.94 24.19 3.58
C ALA A 129 7.11 24.48 2.64
N ASP A 130 8.10 25.26 3.10
CA ASP A 130 9.35 25.50 2.36
C ASP A 130 10.31 24.30 2.45
N HIS A 131 10.30 23.61 3.59
CA HIS A 131 11.07 22.40 3.86
C HIS A 131 10.13 21.33 4.40
N VAL A 132 10.37 20.09 4.04
CA VAL A 132 9.47 18.99 4.36
C VAL A 132 9.36 18.73 5.88
N ASP A 133 10.41 18.99 6.64
CA ASP A 133 10.42 18.88 8.11
C ASP A 133 10.10 20.19 8.84
N GLY A 134 9.80 21.26 8.08
CA GLY A 134 9.43 22.57 8.60
C GLY A 134 7.99 22.66 9.11
N ASP A 135 7.62 23.89 9.49
CA ASP A 135 6.24 24.20 9.86
C ASP A 135 5.38 24.40 8.61
N TRP A 136 4.18 23.86 8.65
CA TRP A 136 3.21 23.88 7.55
C TRP A 136 2.27 25.08 7.64
N THR A 137 1.83 25.56 6.49
CA THR A 137 0.85 26.62 6.36
C THR A 137 -0.42 26.08 5.72
N TYR A 138 -1.57 26.31 6.33
CA TYR A 138 -2.87 25.97 5.75
C TYR A 138 -3.17 26.86 4.55
N VAL A 139 -3.56 26.23 3.42
CA VAL A 139 -3.92 26.91 2.17
C VAL A 139 -5.44 26.92 1.97
N GLY A 140 -6.06 25.75 2.07
CA GLY A 140 -7.51 25.64 1.87
C GLY A 140 -8.00 24.21 1.65
N PRO A 141 -9.34 24.04 1.55
CA PRO A 141 -9.96 22.78 1.22
C PRO A 141 -9.81 22.45 -0.27
N VAL A 142 -9.72 21.15 -0.57
CA VAL A 142 -9.52 20.63 -1.93
C VAL A 142 -10.74 19.84 -2.43
N VAL A 143 -11.33 19.02 -1.56
CA VAL A 143 -12.54 18.24 -1.88
C VAL A 143 -13.31 17.91 -0.61
N TYR A 144 -14.62 17.95 -0.71
CA TYR A 144 -15.54 17.61 0.37
C TYR A 144 -16.34 16.36 0.08
N SER A 145 -16.78 15.68 1.14
CA SER A 145 -17.80 14.62 1.06
C SER A 145 -18.83 14.77 2.19
N GLY A 146 -19.95 14.05 2.07
CA GLY A 146 -21.01 14.08 3.08
C GLY A 146 -21.91 15.30 3.01
N PHE A 147 -21.93 16.00 1.88
CA PHE A 147 -22.84 17.10 1.62
C PHE A 147 -24.21 16.65 1.13
N ASP A 148 -25.22 17.42 1.46
CA ASP A 148 -26.60 17.31 1.01
C ASP A 148 -27.20 18.72 0.75
N GLU A 149 -28.50 18.79 0.45
CA GLU A 149 -29.17 20.06 0.18
C GLU A 149 -29.07 21.08 1.33
N SER A 150 -28.94 20.62 2.57
CA SER A 150 -28.92 21.48 3.76
C SER A 150 -27.56 22.15 4.00
N ASN A 151 -26.47 21.61 3.49
CA ASN A 151 -25.13 22.02 3.86
C ASN A 151 -24.15 22.23 2.69
N LEU A 152 -24.53 21.90 1.44
CA LEU A 152 -23.63 22.02 0.29
C LEU A 152 -23.09 23.45 0.06
N TRP A 153 -23.82 24.47 0.51
CA TRP A 153 -23.41 25.87 0.39
C TRP A 153 -22.19 26.24 1.27
N ASN A 154 -21.82 25.35 2.19
CA ASN A 154 -20.60 25.48 2.99
C ASN A 154 -19.38 24.81 2.33
N THR A 155 -19.53 24.32 1.10
CA THR A 155 -18.51 23.60 0.32
C THR A 155 -18.23 24.31 -1.01
N ASP A 156 -17.30 23.78 -1.80
CA ASP A 156 -17.07 24.25 -3.17
C ASP A 156 -17.98 23.57 -4.22
N VAL A 157 -18.87 22.67 -3.79
CA VAL A 157 -19.79 21.94 -4.69
C VAL A 157 -20.61 22.90 -5.56
N PRO A 158 -21.23 23.98 -5.02
CA PRO A 158 -21.95 24.94 -5.85
C PRO A 158 -21.11 25.58 -6.94
N LYS A 159 -19.85 25.90 -6.64
CA LYS A 159 -18.91 26.47 -7.62
C LYS A 159 -18.59 25.46 -8.74
N VAL A 160 -18.33 24.20 -8.38
CA VAL A 160 -17.98 23.14 -9.36
C VAL A 160 -19.16 22.76 -10.24
N LEU A 161 -20.37 22.67 -9.64
CA LEU A 161 -21.61 22.31 -10.34
C LEU A 161 -22.34 23.53 -10.94
N GLU A 162 -21.78 24.74 -10.81
CA GLU A 162 -22.37 25.99 -11.31
C GLU A 162 -23.81 26.23 -10.80
N LEU A 163 -24.02 25.98 -9.49
CA LEU A 163 -25.30 26.12 -8.86
C LEU A 163 -25.51 27.54 -8.34
N GLU A 164 -26.74 28.05 -8.51
CA GLU A 164 -27.15 29.34 -7.96
C GLU A 164 -28.22 29.14 -6.88
N PRO A 165 -28.16 29.89 -5.76
CA PRO A 165 -29.19 29.84 -4.73
C PRO A 165 -30.55 30.26 -5.30
N LYS A 166 -31.57 29.42 -5.09
CA LYS A 166 -32.94 29.76 -5.45
C LYS A 166 -33.68 30.49 -4.31
N THR A 167 -34.60 31.35 -4.68
CA THR A 167 -35.39 32.16 -3.72
C THR A 167 -36.32 31.30 -2.85
N ASP A 168 -36.68 30.11 -3.32
CA ASP A 168 -37.52 29.14 -2.59
C ASP A 168 -36.71 28.19 -1.69
N GLY A 169 -35.38 28.35 -1.64
CA GLY A 169 -34.47 27.53 -0.83
C GLY A 169 -34.13 26.16 -1.44
N THR A 170 -34.65 25.83 -2.63
CA THR A 170 -34.31 24.58 -3.30
C THR A 170 -32.97 24.68 -4.03
N VAL A 171 -32.22 23.59 -4.12
CA VAL A 171 -30.94 23.53 -4.83
C VAL A 171 -31.13 23.50 -6.35
N GLY A 172 -32.22 22.86 -6.82
CA GLY A 172 -32.51 22.72 -8.25
C GLY A 172 -31.55 21.82 -9.02
N TYR A 173 -30.80 20.99 -8.31
CA TYR A 173 -29.91 19.96 -8.82
C TYR A 173 -30.19 18.65 -8.07
N ASP A 174 -30.20 17.53 -8.78
CA ASP A 174 -30.45 16.22 -8.15
C ASP A 174 -29.17 15.73 -7.45
N LEU A 175 -29.15 15.80 -6.13
CA LEU A 175 -28.04 15.34 -5.28
C LEU A 175 -28.19 13.88 -4.84
N THR A 176 -29.27 13.17 -5.23
CA THR A 176 -29.57 11.80 -4.75
C THR A 176 -28.41 10.82 -5.00
N ARG A 177 -27.68 11.01 -6.11
CA ARG A 177 -26.52 10.19 -6.45
C ARG A 177 -25.41 10.25 -5.39
N TYR A 178 -25.16 11.43 -4.80
CA TYR A 178 -24.16 11.61 -3.76
C TYR A 178 -24.53 10.99 -2.41
N LEU A 179 -25.77 10.51 -2.30
CA LEU A 179 -26.27 9.73 -1.17
C LEU A 179 -26.21 8.22 -1.42
N SER A 180 -25.90 7.78 -2.65
CA SER A 180 -25.80 6.38 -3.02
C SER A 180 -24.47 5.77 -2.62
N LEU A 181 -24.43 4.95 -1.61
CA LEU A 181 -23.25 4.22 -1.13
C LEU A 181 -22.59 3.35 -2.20
N LYS A 182 -23.36 2.97 -3.22
CA LYS A 182 -22.90 2.09 -4.30
C LYS A 182 -22.31 2.87 -5.46
N ASP A 183 -22.70 4.12 -5.65
CA ASP A 183 -22.31 4.93 -6.82
C ASP A 183 -21.31 6.01 -6.45
N THR A 184 -21.77 7.11 -5.85
CA THR A 184 -20.96 8.33 -5.66
C THR A 184 -20.90 8.86 -4.24
N ARG A 185 -21.55 8.21 -3.26
CA ARG A 185 -21.34 8.56 -1.87
C ARG A 185 -20.00 7.99 -1.40
N ILE A 186 -19.03 8.86 -1.28
CA ILE A 186 -17.66 8.51 -0.87
C ILE A 186 -17.33 9.10 0.50
N ASN A 187 -16.21 8.68 1.05
CA ASN A 187 -15.49 9.38 2.09
C ASN A 187 -14.28 10.10 1.44
N ALA A 188 -14.22 11.43 1.50
CA ALA A 188 -13.11 12.21 0.94
C ALA A 188 -11.91 12.18 1.87
N ILE A 189 -11.23 11.05 1.88
CA ILE A 189 -9.98 10.77 2.61
C ILE A 189 -9.00 10.05 1.69
N ASP A 190 -7.82 9.72 2.20
CA ASP A 190 -6.81 8.90 1.55
C ASP A 190 -6.33 9.53 0.24
N ALA A 191 -5.88 10.78 0.32
CA ALA A 191 -5.29 11.46 -0.82
C ALA A 191 -4.03 10.74 -1.31
N ALA A 192 -3.88 10.59 -2.65
CA ALA A 192 -2.63 10.21 -3.25
C ALA A 192 -2.35 11.04 -4.50
N LEU A 193 -1.12 11.53 -4.61
CA LEU A 193 -0.72 12.47 -5.64
C LEU A 193 0.00 11.75 -6.79
N ALA A 194 -0.29 12.18 -8.01
CA ALA A 194 0.40 11.74 -9.20
C ALA A 194 0.88 12.94 -10.03
N LEU A 195 2.17 12.94 -10.36
CA LEU A 195 2.78 13.91 -11.29
C LEU A 195 2.98 13.26 -12.65
N CYS A 196 2.43 13.91 -13.68
CA CYS A 196 2.69 13.56 -15.06
C CYS A 196 3.98 14.20 -15.59
N GLU A 197 4.51 13.69 -16.72
CA GLU A 197 5.78 14.16 -17.31
C GLU A 197 5.82 15.66 -17.65
N HIS A 198 4.66 16.28 -17.82
CA HIS A 198 4.56 17.71 -18.18
C HIS A 198 4.17 18.60 -16.99
N GLY A 199 4.36 18.10 -15.75
CA GLY A 199 4.06 18.85 -14.53
C GLY A 199 2.58 18.92 -14.17
N GLU A 200 1.72 18.16 -14.85
CA GLU A 200 0.32 18.07 -14.46
C GLU A 200 0.20 17.29 -13.14
N MET A 201 -0.53 17.89 -12.22
CA MET A 201 -0.79 17.32 -10.89
C MET A 201 -2.20 16.72 -10.86
N TRP A 202 -2.29 15.52 -10.32
CA TRP A 202 -3.56 14.82 -10.12
C TRP A 202 -3.62 14.28 -8.70
N MET A 203 -4.82 14.27 -8.11
CA MET A 203 -5.07 13.70 -6.79
C MET A 203 -6.15 12.65 -6.88
N SER A 204 -5.86 11.44 -6.44
CA SER A 204 -6.88 10.44 -6.13
C SER A 204 -7.30 10.54 -4.67
N PHE A 205 -8.50 10.07 -4.37
CA PHE A 205 -9.07 10.07 -3.03
C PHE A 205 -10.28 9.14 -2.97
N GLY A 206 -10.68 8.81 -1.76
CA GLY A 206 -11.80 7.92 -1.50
C GLY A 206 -11.39 6.66 -0.78
N SER A 207 -12.33 6.08 -0.06
CA SER A 207 -12.15 4.89 0.76
C SER A 207 -13.46 4.14 0.78
N TRP A 208 -13.45 2.86 0.37
CA TRP A 208 -14.64 1.99 0.32
C TRP A 208 -15.81 2.59 -0.49
N PHE A 209 -17.04 2.32 -0.11
CA PHE A 209 -18.31 2.91 -0.57
C PHE A 209 -18.41 3.14 -2.08
N GLY A 210 -18.45 4.39 -2.51
CA GLY A 210 -18.53 4.80 -3.92
C GLY A 210 -17.23 4.67 -4.71
N GLY A 211 -16.14 4.21 -4.09
CA GLY A 211 -14.86 3.92 -4.72
C GLY A 211 -13.87 5.08 -4.70
N ILE A 212 -12.84 4.95 -5.53
CA ILE A 212 -11.70 5.86 -5.64
C ILE A 212 -11.88 6.71 -6.88
N TRP A 213 -11.74 8.02 -6.69
CA TRP A 213 -11.94 9.03 -7.71
C TRP A 213 -10.68 9.88 -7.86
N MET A 214 -10.50 10.51 -9.01
CA MET A 214 -9.34 11.32 -9.33
C MET A 214 -9.73 12.56 -10.13
N PHE A 215 -9.15 13.72 -9.75
CA PHE A 215 -9.28 14.95 -10.53
C PHE A 215 -7.94 15.71 -10.61
N LYS A 216 -7.90 16.64 -11.57
CA LYS A 216 -6.74 17.49 -11.82
C LYS A 216 -6.64 18.60 -10.78
N LEU A 217 -5.41 18.85 -10.34
CA LEU A 217 -5.04 20.00 -9.51
C LEU A 217 -4.43 21.10 -10.38
N ASP A 218 -4.59 22.32 -9.96
CA ASP A 218 -3.89 23.48 -10.54
C ASP A 218 -2.48 23.55 -9.94
N PRO A 219 -1.41 23.39 -10.73
CA PRO A 219 -0.05 23.40 -10.21
C PRO A 219 0.39 24.75 -9.62
N GLU A 220 -0.26 25.87 -9.97
CA GLU A 220 0.07 27.20 -9.41
C GLU A 220 -0.46 27.36 -7.99
N THR A 221 -1.55 26.71 -7.65
CA THR A 221 -2.22 26.85 -6.35
C THR A 221 -2.20 25.58 -5.49
N GLY A 222 -1.96 24.42 -6.11
CA GLY A 222 -2.08 23.11 -5.46
C GLY A 222 -3.53 22.69 -5.16
N LEU A 223 -4.51 23.53 -5.44
CA LEU A 223 -5.94 23.26 -5.22
C LEU A 223 -6.57 22.61 -6.46
N ARG A 224 -7.87 22.32 -6.38
CA ARG A 224 -8.64 21.82 -7.53
C ARG A 224 -8.49 22.73 -8.74
N ASP A 225 -8.23 22.15 -9.93
CA ASP A 225 -8.28 22.88 -11.19
C ASP A 225 -9.75 23.09 -11.62
N TYR A 226 -10.32 24.24 -11.30
CA TYR A 226 -11.70 24.60 -11.65
C TYR A 226 -11.93 24.85 -13.14
N SER A 227 -10.89 24.88 -13.97
CA SER A 227 -11.02 24.98 -15.42
C SER A 227 -11.38 23.66 -16.08
N VAL A 228 -11.13 22.54 -15.41
CA VAL A 228 -11.42 21.19 -15.90
C VAL A 228 -12.85 20.79 -15.53
N ARG A 229 -13.61 20.30 -16.52
CA ARG A 229 -14.97 19.80 -16.34
C ARG A 229 -15.03 18.31 -16.63
N TYR A 230 -15.74 17.59 -15.77
CA TYR A 230 -15.93 16.13 -15.92
C TYR A 230 -17.38 15.84 -16.29
N PRO A 231 -17.63 15.01 -17.32
CA PRO A 231 -18.99 14.62 -17.66
C PRO A 231 -19.57 13.68 -16.62
N LEU A 232 -20.91 13.65 -16.53
CA LEU A 232 -21.61 12.66 -15.75
C LEU A 232 -21.72 11.36 -16.56
N VAL A 233 -20.92 10.35 -16.22
CA VAL A 233 -20.98 9.01 -16.80
C VAL A 233 -20.94 7.98 -15.69
N LYS A 234 -22.02 7.17 -15.62
CA LYS A 234 -22.14 6.14 -14.58
C LYS A 234 -20.90 5.24 -14.52
N ASP A 235 -20.41 4.94 -13.32
CA ASP A 235 -19.24 4.10 -13.03
C ASP A 235 -17.92 4.57 -13.69
N SER A 236 -17.87 5.79 -14.20
CA SER A 236 -16.70 6.32 -14.93
C SER A 236 -16.31 7.73 -14.52
N SER A 237 -17.25 8.67 -14.50
CA SER A 237 -16.95 10.05 -14.15
C SER A 237 -18.12 10.79 -13.51
N ASP A 238 -17.78 11.76 -12.69
CA ASP A 238 -18.70 12.61 -11.93
C ASP A 238 -18.28 14.07 -12.05
N PRO A 239 -19.20 15.01 -12.23
CA PRO A 239 -18.87 16.43 -12.34
C PRO A 239 -18.11 16.98 -11.14
N TYR A 240 -18.37 16.48 -9.93
CA TYR A 240 -17.69 16.94 -8.72
C TYR A 240 -16.47 16.08 -8.37
N TYR A 241 -16.57 14.76 -8.39
CA TYR A 241 -15.49 13.88 -7.97
C TYR A 241 -14.46 13.55 -9.05
N GLY A 242 -14.73 13.87 -10.34
CA GLY A 242 -13.79 13.63 -11.43
C GLY A 242 -13.93 12.26 -12.07
N VAL A 243 -12.82 11.54 -12.28
CA VAL A 243 -12.76 10.22 -12.93
C VAL A 243 -12.66 9.13 -11.89
N LYS A 244 -13.50 8.10 -12.00
CA LYS A 244 -13.42 6.91 -11.16
C LYS A 244 -12.30 6.00 -11.63
N VAL A 245 -11.41 5.60 -10.74
CA VAL A 245 -10.22 4.79 -11.08
C VAL A 245 -10.25 3.40 -10.45
N ALA A 246 -10.96 3.21 -9.33
CA ALA A 246 -11.08 1.91 -8.66
C ALA A 246 -12.31 1.82 -7.74
N GLY A 247 -12.61 0.62 -7.24
CA GLY A 247 -13.62 0.37 -6.22
C GLY A 247 -15.05 0.70 -6.64
N GLY A 248 -15.91 0.92 -5.66
CA GLY A 248 -17.34 1.21 -5.80
C GLY A 248 -18.24 0.08 -5.34
N TYR A 249 -19.53 0.35 -5.26
CA TYR A 249 -20.57 -0.61 -4.85
C TYR A 249 -20.38 -1.17 -3.44
N TRP A 250 -19.86 -0.34 -2.52
CA TRP A 250 -19.56 -0.74 -1.15
C TRP A 250 -18.46 -1.80 -1.01
N ASN A 251 -17.79 -2.17 -2.10
CA ASN A 251 -16.72 -3.14 -2.05
C ASN A 251 -15.47 -2.55 -1.39
N SER A 252 -14.70 -3.39 -0.71
CA SER A 252 -13.43 -3.01 -0.11
C SER A 252 -12.47 -2.41 -1.12
N GLY A 253 -11.68 -1.45 -0.67
CA GLY A 253 -10.62 -0.81 -1.43
C GLY A 253 -10.40 0.62 -0.96
N GLU A 254 -9.20 0.89 -0.47
CA GLU A 254 -8.75 2.20 0.01
C GLU A 254 -7.25 2.35 -0.16
N GLY A 255 -6.67 3.47 0.31
CA GLY A 255 -5.23 3.68 0.29
C GLY A 255 -4.65 3.58 -1.11
N SER A 256 -5.32 4.19 -2.10
CA SER A 256 -4.81 4.20 -3.47
C SER A 256 -3.46 4.92 -3.54
N TYR A 257 -2.48 4.34 -4.24
CA TYR A 257 -1.19 4.98 -4.49
C TYR A 257 -0.70 4.69 -5.90
N PHE A 258 0.06 5.63 -6.48
CA PHE A 258 0.48 5.55 -7.88
C PHE A 258 1.99 5.68 -8.01
N ILE A 259 2.58 4.83 -8.86
CA ILE A 259 3.95 4.98 -9.32
C ILE A 259 4.00 4.72 -10.83
N ARG A 260 4.91 5.40 -11.52
CA ARG A 260 5.13 5.18 -12.95
C ARG A 260 6.46 4.50 -13.19
N GLU A 261 6.44 3.43 -13.97
CA GLU A 261 7.63 2.69 -14.36
C GLU A 261 7.48 2.12 -15.77
N ASN A 262 8.50 2.28 -16.61
CA ASN A 262 8.55 1.71 -17.97
C ASN A 262 7.31 1.99 -18.84
N GLY A 263 6.73 3.20 -18.71
CA GLY A 263 5.56 3.63 -19.45
C GLY A 263 4.24 3.00 -19.01
N TRP A 264 4.20 2.42 -17.80
CA TRP A 264 3.00 1.99 -17.11
C TRP A 264 2.79 2.81 -15.84
N TRP A 265 1.53 3.06 -15.53
CA TRP A 265 1.06 3.49 -14.22
C TRP A 265 0.65 2.27 -13.43
N TYR A 266 1.17 2.14 -12.24
CA TYR A 266 0.80 1.11 -11.28
C TYR A 266 -0.06 1.73 -10.19
N LEU A 267 -1.20 1.10 -9.93
CA LEU A 267 -2.13 1.45 -8.87
C LEU A 267 -2.02 0.38 -7.78
N PHE A 268 -1.59 0.80 -6.61
CA PHE A 268 -1.69 0.01 -5.39
C PHE A 268 -3.01 0.33 -4.70
N MET A 269 -3.66 -0.69 -4.18
CA MET A 269 -4.90 -0.59 -3.44
C MET A 269 -4.84 -1.48 -2.21
N SER A 270 -5.42 -1.06 -1.10
CA SER A 270 -5.57 -1.89 0.08
C SER A 270 -6.97 -2.47 0.18
N TYR A 271 -7.06 -3.77 0.35
CA TYR A 271 -8.30 -4.54 0.48
C TYR A 271 -8.38 -5.19 1.86
N GLY A 272 -9.59 -5.49 2.32
CA GLY A 272 -9.81 -6.03 3.65
C GLY A 272 -9.94 -4.93 4.71
N TRP A 273 -10.06 -5.31 5.97
CA TRP A 273 -10.15 -4.41 7.11
C TRP A 273 -8.77 -4.28 7.78
N LEU A 274 -8.41 -3.08 8.17
CA LEU A 274 -7.08 -2.73 8.68
C LEU A 274 -6.68 -3.39 10.01
N GLY A 275 -7.63 -3.92 10.79
CA GLY A 275 -7.35 -4.60 12.05
C GLY A 275 -6.55 -5.90 11.85
N ARG A 276 -5.91 -6.37 12.89
CA ARG A 276 -4.99 -7.54 12.89
C ARG A 276 -5.59 -8.79 12.21
N THR A 277 -6.86 -9.05 12.42
CA THR A 277 -7.58 -10.20 11.85
C THR A 277 -8.48 -9.84 10.67
N GLY A 278 -8.32 -8.63 10.11
CA GLY A 278 -9.20 -8.06 9.10
C GLY A 278 -8.83 -8.40 7.66
N GLY A 279 -7.69 -9.04 7.43
CA GLY A 279 -7.26 -9.45 6.10
C GLY A 279 -6.77 -8.31 5.21
N TYR A 280 -6.29 -7.21 5.82
CA TYR A 280 -5.75 -6.08 5.07
C TYR A 280 -4.58 -6.52 4.19
N GLN A 281 -4.59 -6.13 2.91
CA GLN A 281 -3.63 -6.61 1.93
C GLN A 281 -3.46 -5.61 0.79
N ILE A 282 -2.21 -5.44 0.36
CA ILE A 282 -1.84 -4.60 -0.79
C ILE A 282 -2.05 -5.39 -2.07
N ARG A 283 -2.83 -4.82 -3.00
CA ARG A 283 -3.04 -5.39 -4.34
C ARG A 283 -2.62 -4.41 -5.42
N LEU A 284 -2.05 -4.94 -6.50
CA LEU A 284 -1.49 -4.20 -7.62
C LEU A 284 -2.33 -4.35 -8.88
N PHE A 285 -2.53 -3.21 -9.56
CA PHE A 285 -3.10 -3.10 -10.90
C PHE A 285 -2.19 -2.22 -11.76
N ARG A 286 -2.36 -2.22 -13.07
CA ARG A 286 -1.63 -1.30 -13.95
C ARG A 286 -2.48 -0.77 -15.11
N SER A 287 -2.06 0.37 -15.67
CA SER A 287 -2.65 1.00 -16.86
C SER A 287 -1.59 1.73 -17.67
N LYS A 288 -1.87 1.96 -18.97
CA LYS A 288 -1.06 2.85 -19.82
C LYS A 288 -1.40 4.33 -19.60
N SER A 289 -2.53 4.62 -19.00
CA SER A 289 -2.99 5.97 -18.68
C SER A 289 -3.15 6.14 -17.18
N LEU A 290 -2.82 7.31 -16.64
CA LEU A 290 -3.06 7.65 -15.23
C LEU A 290 -4.54 7.51 -14.85
N LEU A 291 -5.44 7.88 -15.75
CA LEU A 291 -6.89 7.81 -15.52
C LEU A 291 -7.50 6.43 -15.82
N GLY A 292 -6.65 5.41 -16.03
CA GLY A 292 -7.12 4.06 -16.27
C GLY A 292 -7.45 3.72 -17.74
N PRO A 293 -8.14 2.61 -18.01
CA PRO A 293 -8.58 1.62 -17.04
C PRO A 293 -7.40 0.86 -16.40
N TYR A 294 -7.46 0.68 -15.09
CA TYR A 294 -6.52 -0.15 -14.36
C TYR A 294 -7.00 -1.60 -14.33
N VAL A 295 -6.11 -2.52 -14.66
CA VAL A 295 -6.40 -3.95 -14.71
C VAL A 295 -5.31 -4.75 -14.01
N ASP A 296 -5.66 -5.94 -13.53
CA ASP A 296 -4.71 -6.94 -13.04
C ASP A 296 -4.12 -7.77 -14.20
N GLN A 297 -3.32 -8.80 -13.88
CA GLN A 297 -2.65 -9.63 -14.90
C GLN A 297 -3.64 -10.39 -15.79
N ASN A 298 -4.81 -10.73 -15.26
CA ASN A 298 -5.87 -11.45 -15.98
C ASN A 298 -6.85 -10.51 -16.72
N GLY A 299 -6.62 -9.18 -16.66
CA GLY A 299 -7.46 -8.18 -17.28
C GLY A 299 -8.70 -7.80 -16.47
N ASN A 300 -8.81 -8.22 -15.22
CA ASN A 300 -9.91 -7.82 -14.34
C ASN A 300 -9.74 -6.35 -13.94
N PRO A 301 -10.81 -5.53 -14.05
CA PRO A 301 -10.73 -4.11 -13.73
C PRO A 301 -10.63 -3.84 -12.22
N ALA A 302 -9.91 -2.77 -11.86
CA ALA A 302 -9.90 -2.25 -10.49
C ALA A 302 -11.26 -1.62 -10.10
N ILE A 303 -12.02 -1.10 -11.07
CA ILE A 303 -13.38 -0.57 -10.86
C ILE A 303 -14.36 -1.72 -10.63
N SER A 304 -15.24 -1.56 -9.64
CA SER A 304 -16.37 -2.44 -9.42
C SER A 304 -17.59 -1.93 -10.18
N TYR A 305 -18.27 -2.82 -10.91
CA TYR A 305 -19.48 -2.53 -11.67
C TYR A 305 -20.76 -3.12 -11.05
N GLY A 306 -20.67 -3.68 -9.87
CA GLY A 306 -21.76 -4.29 -9.13
C GLY A 306 -21.35 -4.71 -7.73
N GLU A 307 -22.35 -5.06 -6.92
CA GLU A 307 -22.12 -5.59 -5.56
C GLU A 307 -21.46 -6.97 -5.63
N ILE A 308 -20.57 -7.19 -4.68
CA ILE A 308 -20.00 -8.50 -4.38
C ILE A 308 -20.46 -8.82 -2.96
N PRO A 309 -21.13 -9.97 -2.73
CA PRO A 309 -21.71 -10.31 -1.43
C PRO A 309 -20.67 -10.32 -0.30
N ASP A 310 -19.47 -10.80 -0.60
CA ASP A 310 -18.28 -10.67 0.26
C ASP A 310 -17.18 -9.93 -0.51
N ASN A 311 -16.90 -8.69 -0.11
CA ASN A 311 -15.93 -7.86 -0.79
C ASN A 311 -14.47 -8.32 -0.58
N GLN A 312 -14.21 -9.28 0.30
CA GLN A 312 -12.92 -9.94 0.48
C GLN A 312 -12.72 -11.09 -0.51
N GLU A 313 -13.80 -11.71 -1.00
CA GLU A 313 -13.73 -12.80 -1.98
C GLU A 313 -13.36 -12.34 -3.38
N ARG A 314 -13.27 -11.05 -3.61
CA ARG A 314 -12.88 -10.53 -4.91
C ARG A 314 -11.43 -10.86 -5.24
N GLY A 315 -11.21 -11.85 -6.11
CA GLY A 315 -9.90 -12.29 -6.58
C GLY A 315 -9.23 -11.35 -7.59
N THR A 316 -9.56 -10.04 -7.62
CA THR A 316 -8.97 -9.06 -8.54
C THR A 316 -7.76 -8.37 -7.89
N GLY A 317 -6.79 -8.00 -8.73
CA GLY A 317 -5.53 -7.41 -8.29
C GLY A 317 -4.51 -8.47 -7.84
N ILE A 318 -3.24 -8.16 -7.96
CA ILE A 318 -2.14 -9.05 -7.56
C ILE A 318 -1.78 -8.73 -6.12
N ARG A 319 -1.97 -9.64 -5.19
CA ARG A 319 -1.54 -9.48 -3.79
C ARG A 319 -0.02 -9.52 -3.71
N LEU A 320 0.61 -8.46 -3.22
CA LEU A 320 2.07 -8.31 -3.20
C LEU A 320 2.74 -8.88 -1.95
N THR A 321 2.04 -8.91 -0.82
CA THR A 321 2.56 -9.36 0.48
C THR A 321 1.54 -10.23 1.18
N SER A 322 2.00 -11.11 2.07
CA SER A 322 1.13 -11.88 2.97
C SER A 322 1.86 -12.20 4.26
N SER A 323 1.13 -12.74 5.23
CA SER A 323 1.69 -13.24 6.47
C SER A 323 2.51 -14.49 6.19
N VAL A 324 3.81 -14.46 6.48
CA VAL A 324 4.73 -15.57 6.19
C VAL A 324 5.53 -15.91 7.43
N GLN A 325 5.55 -17.18 7.78
CA GLN A 325 6.47 -17.76 8.75
C GLN A 325 7.51 -18.59 8.01
N TRP A 326 8.67 -18.01 7.73
CA TRP A 326 9.76 -18.71 7.06
C TRP A 326 10.35 -19.83 7.93
N ASP A 327 10.83 -20.91 7.31
CA ASP A 327 11.63 -21.94 8.01
C ASP A 327 12.87 -21.28 8.62
N GLY A 328 13.02 -21.38 9.95
CA GLY A 328 14.03 -20.63 10.68
C GLY A 328 13.76 -19.12 10.73
N GLY A 329 12.55 -18.70 10.39
CA GLY A 329 12.03 -17.34 10.54
C GLY A 329 11.79 -16.95 12.00
N PRO A 330 11.13 -15.83 12.27
CA PRO A 330 10.94 -15.39 13.64
C PRO A 330 10.38 -16.56 14.44
N ALA A 331 11.10 -16.91 15.50
CA ALA A 331 10.73 -18.05 16.35
C ALA A 331 9.40 -17.78 17.07
N GLU A 332 8.99 -16.51 17.10
CA GLU A 332 7.82 -16.03 17.81
C GLU A 332 6.82 -15.43 16.82
N LEU A 333 5.55 -15.77 16.98
CA LEU A 333 4.44 -15.21 16.20
C LEU A 333 4.27 -13.69 16.41
N ALA A 334 4.82 -13.15 17.48
CA ALA A 334 4.90 -11.73 17.75
C ALA A 334 5.61 -10.92 16.64
N ASP A 335 6.47 -11.56 15.85
CA ASP A 335 7.20 -10.92 14.77
C ASP A 335 6.65 -11.26 13.37
N VAL A 336 5.60 -12.09 13.29
CA VAL A 336 4.96 -12.40 12.01
C VAL A 336 4.03 -11.25 11.61
N GLU A 337 4.35 -10.59 10.50
CA GLU A 337 3.52 -9.53 9.91
C GLU A 337 2.14 -10.04 9.50
N VAL A 338 1.10 -9.28 9.84
CA VAL A 338 -0.27 -9.51 9.38
C VAL A 338 -0.89 -8.17 8.98
N SER A 339 -1.92 -8.19 8.16
CA SER A 339 -2.66 -6.97 7.78
C SER A 339 -1.74 -5.86 7.24
N GLN A 340 -0.97 -6.19 6.20
CA GLN A 340 -0.11 -5.23 5.50
C GLN A 340 -0.96 -4.38 4.54
N GLY A 341 -0.91 -3.05 4.68
CA GLY A 341 -1.71 -2.20 3.81
C GLY A 341 -1.36 -0.73 3.86
N HIS A 342 -2.17 0.06 3.16
CA HIS A 342 -2.10 1.51 3.01
C HIS A 342 -0.69 1.99 2.74
N ASN A 343 -0.18 1.60 1.59
CA ASN A 343 1.20 1.86 1.21
C ASN A 343 1.36 3.17 0.46
N SER A 344 2.55 3.73 0.57
CA SER A 344 3.16 4.59 -0.42
C SER A 344 4.33 3.88 -1.11
N ALA A 345 4.89 4.49 -2.14
CA ALA A 345 6.07 3.98 -2.83
C ALA A 345 6.96 5.14 -3.26
N ILE A 346 8.27 4.92 -3.23
CA ILE A 346 9.24 5.94 -3.62
C ILE A 346 10.28 5.38 -4.60
N ARG A 347 10.69 6.22 -5.55
CA ARG A 347 11.90 6.01 -6.33
C ARG A 347 13.05 6.76 -5.66
N ARG A 348 13.98 6.03 -5.11
CA ARG A 348 15.16 6.58 -4.42
C ARG A 348 16.05 7.34 -5.41
N SER A 349 16.37 8.59 -5.09
CA SER A 349 17.08 9.50 -6.00
C SER A 349 18.50 9.02 -6.34
N LYS A 350 19.23 8.46 -5.37
CA LYS A 350 20.64 8.10 -5.52
C LYS A 350 20.92 6.97 -6.52
N ASP A 351 19.96 6.07 -6.78
CA ASP A 351 20.18 4.88 -7.62
C ASP A 351 18.96 4.46 -8.45
N GLY A 352 17.84 5.18 -8.35
CA GLY A 352 16.62 4.91 -9.10
C GLY A 352 15.84 3.67 -8.65
N ARG A 353 16.22 3.02 -7.56
CA ARG A 353 15.50 1.86 -7.02
C ARG A 353 14.19 2.27 -6.40
N MET A 354 13.22 1.37 -6.48
CA MET A 354 11.88 1.61 -5.96
C MET A 354 11.67 0.88 -4.64
N PHE A 355 10.96 1.52 -3.73
CA PHE A 355 10.62 0.95 -2.42
C PHE A 355 9.14 1.13 -2.13
N LEU A 356 8.55 0.08 -1.60
CA LEU A 356 7.21 0.05 -1.03
C LEU A 356 7.33 0.33 0.47
N VAL A 357 6.53 1.25 0.97
CA VAL A 357 6.45 1.56 2.40
C VAL A 357 5.00 1.40 2.83
N TYR A 358 4.76 0.62 3.86
CA TYR A 358 3.41 0.26 4.30
C TYR A 358 3.36 0.10 5.80
N HIS A 359 2.18 0.16 6.39
CA HIS A 359 2.04 -0.27 7.78
C HIS A 359 1.62 -1.74 7.84
N THR A 360 2.02 -2.38 8.92
CA THR A 360 1.70 -3.79 9.23
C THR A 360 1.38 -3.95 10.69
N ARG A 361 0.59 -4.96 11.02
CA ARG A 361 0.37 -5.46 12.37
C ARG A 361 1.06 -6.80 12.55
N PHE A 362 0.96 -7.37 13.73
CA PHE A 362 1.64 -8.62 14.09
C PHE A 362 0.66 -9.64 14.63
N ALA A 363 0.97 -10.93 14.41
CA ALA A 363 0.05 -12.01 14.76
C ALA A 363 -0.24 -12.09 16.27
N GLU A 364 0.76 -11.84 17.10
CA GLU A 364 0.65 -11.93 18.58
C GLU A 364 1.29 -10.75 19.31
N ARG A 365 1.35 -9.55 18.71
CA ARG A 365 1.87 -8.38 19.39
C ARG A 365 0.74 -7.40 19.70
N PHE A 366 0.59 -7.06 20.97
CA PHE A 366 -0.40 -6.12 21.49
C PHE A 366 0.29 -5.12 22.40
N SER A 367 -0.18 -3.89 22.38
CA SER A 367 0.15 -2.89 23.39
C SER A 367 -0.74 -3.02 24.63
N GLU A 368 -0.39 -2.32 25.71
CA GLU A 368 -1.24 -2.23 26.89
C GLU A 368 -2.61 -1.64 26.52
N GLY A 369 -3.69 -2.28 26.95
CA GLY A 369 -5.07 -1.84 26.71
C GLY A 369 -5.75 -2.44 25.50
N ASP A 370 -5.29 -3.58 24.98
CA ASP A 370 -5.81 -4.30 23.81
C ASP A 370 -5.68 -3.55 22.46
N ASP A 371 -4.89 -2.45 22.41
CA ASP A 371 -4.56 -1.79 21.16
C ASP A 371 -3.59 -2.66 20.34
N GLU A 372 -3.86 -2.78 19.04
CA GLU A 372 -3.01 -3.53 18.14
C GLU A 372 -1.74 -2.74 17.79
N ASP A 373 -0.56 -3.32 18.04
CA ASP A 373 0.70 -2.72 17.62
C ASP A 373 0.81 -2.69 16.10
N TYR A 374 1.36 -1.61 15.58
CA TYR A 374 1.68 -1.47 14.17
C TYR A 374 3.05 -0.79 13.97
N GLU A 375 3.68 -1.12 12.86
CA GLU A 375 4.94 -0.52 12.43
C GLU A 375 4.89 -0.20 10.94
N SER A 376 5.75 0.73 10.52
CA SER A 376 6.01 0.99 9.10
C SER A 376 7.17 0.11 8.65
N HIS A 377 6.96 -0.65 7.58
CA HIS A 377 7.95 -1.52 6.97
C HIS A 377 8.29 -1.07 5.56
N VAL A 378 9.47 -1.43 5.09
CA VAL A 378 9.99 -1.08 3.78
C VAL A 378 10.41 -2.35 3.04
N ARG A 379 9.96 -2.50 1.79
CA ARG A 379 10.43 -3.57 0.89
C ARG A 379 10.87 -2.99 -0.44
N GLU A 380 11.93 -3.53 -1.03
CA GLU A 380 12.30 -3.14 -2.39
C GLU A 380 11.26 -3.64 -3.39
N LEU A 381 10.87 -2.78 -4.34
CA LEU A 381 10.01 -3.14 -5.47
C LEU A 381 10.87 -3.47 -6.67
N LEU A 382 10.69 -4.66 -7.21
CA LEU A 382 11.48 -5.19 -8.32
C LEU A 382 10.58 -5.31 -9.57
N PRO A 383 10.98 -4.72 -10.71
CA PRO A 383 10.26 -4.92 -11.96
C PRO A 383 10.56 -6.30 -12.53
N THR A 384 9.52 -7.03 -12.95
CA THR A 384 9.64 -8.29 -13.70
C THR A 384 9.76 -8.02 -15.20
N SER A 385 10.25 -8.99 -15.96
CA SER A 385 10.47 -8.84 -17.40
C SER A 385 9.19 -8.81 -18.24
N ASP A 386 8.02 -9.07 -17.67
CA ASP A 386 6.72 -8.85 -18.30
C ASP A 386 6.05 -7.53 -17.85
N GLY A 387 6.82 -6.70 -17.14
CA GLY A 387 6.45 -5.35 -16.78
C GLY A 387 5.47 -5.25 -15.61
N TRP A 388 5.50 -6.20 -14.65
CA TRP A 388 4.86 -6.06 -13.36
C TRP A 388 5.87 -5.65 -12.29
N LEU A 389 5.38 -5.22 -11.14
CA LEU A 389 6.18 -4.96 -9.95
C LEU A 389 5.90 -6.03 -8.91
N VAL A 390 6.95 -6.51 -8.27
CA VAL A 390 6.87 -7.44 -7.14
C VAL A 390 7.60 -6.88 -5.93
N ALA A 391 7.11 -7.18 -4.74
CA ALA A 391 7.82 -6.84 -3.51
C ALA A 391 8.89 -7.89 -3.21
N ALA A 392 10.02 -7.46 -2.71
CA ALA A 392 11.09 -8.34 -2.24
C ALA A 392 10.61 -9.23 -1.09
N PRO A 393 11.04 -10.52 -1.01
CA PRO A 393 10.59 -11.45 0.02
C PRO A 393 10.96 -11.03 1.45
N TYR A 394 12.04 -10.28 1.60
CA TYR A 394 12.52 -9.78 2.89
C TYR A 394 12.42 -8.26 2.99
N GLU A 395 12.23 -7.79 4.22
CA GLU A 395 12.23 -6.37 4.55
C GLU A 395 13.59 -5.73 4.18
N TYR A 396 13.54 -4.49 3.70
CA TYR A 396 14.75 -3.73 3.41
C TYR A 396 15.48 -3.36 4.71
N ARG A 397 16.73 -3.80 4.83
CA ARG A 397 17.60 -3.56 5.99
C ARG A 397 18.91 -2.91 5.61
N GLY A 398 18.87 -1.93 4.69
CA GLY A 398 20.03 -1.18 4.24
C GLY A 398 20.78 -1.80 3.05
N SER A 399 20.59 -3.08 2.77
CA SER A 399 21.18 -3.77 1.63
C SER A 399 20.17 -3.95 0.51
N VAL A 400 20.52 -3.52 -0.69
CA VAL A 400 19.68 -3.65 -1.88
C VAL A 400 19.79 -5.03 -2.51
N ALA A 401 18.77 -5.40 -3.28
CA ALA A 401 18.74 -6.62 -4.06
C ALA A 401 19.92 -6.70 -5.05
N VAL A 402 20.65 -7.82 -5.04
CA VAL A 402 21.81 -8.07 -5.91
C VAL A 402 21.46 -9.16 -6.91
N ALA A 403 21.64 -8.87 -8.20
CA ALA A 403 21.36 -9.83 -9.27
C ALA A 403 22.25 -11.08 -9.18
N PRO A 404 21.75 -12.27 -9.56
CA PRO A 404 22.57 -13.47 -9.70
C PRO A 404 23.65 -13.27 -10.77
N THR A 405 24.79 -13.93 -10.63
CA THR A 405 25.89 -13.89 -11.60
C THR A 405 25.77 -15.00 -12.65
N GLY A 406 25.00 -16.06 -12.34
CA GLY A 406 24.80 -17.18 -13.24
C GLY A 406 23.79 -18.19 -12.75
N ILE A 407 23.58 -19.24 -13.52
CA ILE A 407 22.62 -20.32 -13.22
C ILE A 407 22.93 -21.01 -11.89
N ALA A 408 24.22 -21.18 -11.56
CA ALA A 408 24.63 -21.83 -10.33
C ALA A 408 24.15 -21.08 -9.07
N ASP A 409 23.96 -19.77 -9.15
CA ASP A 409 23.43 -18.98 -8.03
C ASP A 409 21.94 -19.24 -7.81
N ILE A 410 21.21 -19.60 -8.88
CA ILE A 410 19.76 -19.81 -8.88
C ILE A 410 19.41 -21.25 -8.46
N THR A 411 20.26 -22.23 -8.72
CA THR A 411 19.98 -23.63 -8.39
C THR A 411 20.06 -23.89 -6.88
N GLY A 412 19.28 -24.85 -6.40
CA GLY A 412 19.28 -25.24 -4.98
C GLY A 412 17.88 -25.41 -4.41
N ASP A 413 17.84 -25.54 -3.10
CA ASP A 413 16.60 -25.72 -2.35
C ASP A 413 15.99 -24.37 -1.96
N TYR A 414 14.70 -24.23 -2.23
CA TYR A 414 13.93 -23.04 -1.94
C TYR A 414 12.72 -23.34 -1.06
N ASN A 415 12.52 -22.51 -0.09
CA ASN A 415 11.26 -22.33 0.62
C ASN A 415 10.38 -21.37 -0.18
N VAL A 416 9.23 -21.84 -0.66
CA VAL A 416 8.33 -21.07 -1.54
C VAL A 416 6.99 -20.85 -0.85
N VAL A 417 6.51 -19.61 -0.88
CA VAL A 417 5.17 -19.20 -0.38
C VAL A 417 4.35 -18.58 -1.49
N LEU A 418 3.04 -18.71 -1.37
CA LEU A 418 2.05 -18.22 -2.32
C LEU A 418 1.18 -17.17 -1.65
N HIS A 419 1.00 -16.01 -2.29
CA HIS A 419 0.18 -14.91 -1.78
C HIS A 419 -1.24 -15.00 -2.33
N ASP A 420 -2.05 -15.88 -1.72
CA ASP A 420 -3.46 -16.02 -2.06
C ASP A 420 -4.27 -14.81 -1.56
N GLN A 421 -5.12 -14.24 -2.42
CA GLN A 421 -6.00 -13.12 -2.08
C GLN A 421 -7.10 -13.49 -1.09
N HIS A 422 -7.49 -14.76 -1.03
CA HIS A 422 -8.62 -15.24 -0.21
C HIS A 422 -8.21 -15.70 1.19
N THR A 423 -6.92 -15.95 1.40
CA THR A 423 -6.40 -16.49 2.67
C THR A 423 -5.69 -15.38 3.47
N PHE A 424 -6.18 -15.09 4.66
CA PHE A 424 -5.61 -14.10 5.56
C PHE A 424 -5.67 -14.54 7.02
N PHE A 425 -4.80 -13.97 7.84
CA PHE A 425 -4.78 -14.22 9.27
C PHE A 425 -6.09 -13.76 9.92
N ASN A 426 -6.78 -14.68 10.57
CA ASN A 426 -8.07 -14.44 11.21
C ASN A 426 -8.07 -14.73 12.72
N GLY A 427 -6.90 -14.99 13.30
CA GLY A 427 -6.72 -15.29 14.72
C GLY A 427 -7.12 -16.71 15.14
N LYS A 428 -7.61 -17.53 14.24
CA LYS A 428 -8.00 -18.93 14.53
C LYS A 428 -6.80 -19.87 14.38
N GLN A 429 -6.69 -20.81 15.30
CA GLN A 429 -5.75 -21.92 15.22
C GLN A 429 -6.44 -23.15 14.65
N GLU A 430 -5.71 -23.90 13.86
CA GLU A 430 -6.05 -25.26 13.44
C GLU A 430 -5.72 -26.26 14.57
N ASP A 431 -6.20 -27.49 14.44
CA ASP A 431 -5.99 -28.56 15.45
C ASP A 431 -4.52 -28.87 15.72
N ASP A 432 -3.64 -28.60 14.76
CA ASP A 432 -2.19 -28.78 14.86
C ASP A 432 -1.44 -27.61 15.50
N GLY A 433 -2.20 -26.58 15.96
CA GLY A 433 -1.64 -25.37 16.55
C GLY A 433 -1.14 -24.32 15.56
N THR A 434 -1.31 -24.54 14.25
CA THR A 434 -1.01 -23.53 13.23
C THR A 434 -2.10 -22.49 13.15
N TYR A 435 -1.77 -21.28 12.70
CA TYR A 435 -2.76 -20.22 12.51
C TYR A 435 -3.24 -20.16 11.06
N VAL A 436 -4.57 -20.05 10.89
CA VAL A 436 -5.18 -19.78 9.59
C VAL A 436 -4.63 -18.48 9.02
N GLY A 437 -4.18 -18.51 7.77
CA GLY A 437 -3.71 -17.35 7.03
C GLY A 437 -2.28 -16.91 7.31
N ILE A 438 -1.52 -17.68 8.12
CA ILE A 438 -0.06 -17.58 8.17
C ILE A 438 0.52 -18.60 7.20
N ASN A 439 1.11 -18.12 6.12
CA ASN A 439 1.70 -18.99 5.10
C ASN A 439 2.97 -19.65 5.64
N ARG A 440 3.05 -20.96 5.47
CA ARG A 440 4.27 -21.75 5.68
C ARG A 440 4.85 -22.14 4.33
N PRO A 441 6.16 -22.08 4.15
CA PRO A 441 6.76 -22.39 2.87
C PRO A 441 6.65 -23.87 2.53
N THR A 442 6.50 -24.13 1.24
CA THR A 442 6.69 -25.45 0.65
C THR A 442 8.10 -25.54 0.07
N ARG A 443 8.82 -26.61 0.35
CA ARG A 443 10.19 -26.81 -0.14
C ARG A 443 10.20 -27.35 -1.55
N TYR A 444 10.96 -26.68 -2.43
CA TYR A 444 11.24 -27.07 -3.81
C TYR A 444 12.73 -27.08 -4.07
N THR A 445 13.20 -27.97 -4.96
CA THR A 445 14.58 -27.98 -5.43
C THR A 445 14.62 -27.58 -6.90
N PHE A 446 15.38 -26.55 -7.22
CA PHE A 446 15.64 -26.06 -8.57
C PHE A 446 16.93 -26.69 -9.08
N HIS A 447 16.83 -27.53 -10.12
CA HIS A 447 17.95 -28.26 -10.70
C HIS A 447 18.58 -27.53 -11.87
N GLU A 448 19.88 -27.74 -12.11
CA GLU A 448 20.61 -27.14 -13.25
C GLU A 448 20.03 -27.49 -14.62
N ASP A 449 19.39 -28.66 -14.74
CA ASP A 449 18.72 -29.12 -15.96
C ASP A 449 17.35 -28.46 -16.21
N GLY A 450 16.96 -27.52 -15.35
CA GLY A 450 15.71 -26.76 -15.45
C GLY A 450 14.50 -27.48 -14.84
N ARG A 451 14.66 -28.64 -14.23
CA ARG A 451 13.56 -29.28 -13.48
C ARG A 451 13.37 -28.64 -12.12
N ILE A 452 12.13 -28.65 -11.64
CA ILE A 452 11.78 -28.34 -10.25
C ILE A 452 11.16 -29.61 -9.64
N THR A 453 11.70 -29.99 -8.49
CA THR A 453 11.15 -31.12 -7.73
C THR A 453 10.66 -30.66 -6.37
N ARG A 454 9.64 -31.33 -5.88
CA ARG A 454 9.15 -31.19 -4.50
C ARG A 454 9.55 -32.46 -3.74
N GLY A 455 10.11 -32.29 -2.54
CA GLY A 455 10.34 -33.43 -1.63
C GLY A 455 9.02 -34.12 -1.30
N GLU A 456 9.09 -35.38 -0.83
CA GLU A 456 7.89 -36.08 -0.37
C GLU A 456 7.10 -35.14 0.58
N ILE A 457 5.81 -34.93 0.29
CA ILE A 457 4.90 -34.43 1.29
C ILE A 457 4.85 -35.50 2.34
N VAL A 458 5.58 -35.32 3.44
CA VAL A 458 5.31 -36.10 4.65
C VAL A 458 3.92 -35.63 5.08
N SER A 459 2.90 -36.42 4.73
CA SER A 459 1.55 -36.16 5.19
C SER A 459 1.63 -36.02 6.71
N PHE A 460 1.04 -35.02 7.29
CA PHE A 460 0.98 -34.84 8.74
C PHE A 460 0.29 -36.02 9.45
N PHE A 461 -0.39 -36.88 8.69
CA PHE A 461 -0.95 -38.15 9.13
C PHE A 461 0.07 -39.33 9.14
N ASP A 462 1.29 -39.09 8.65
CA ASP A 462 2.39 -40.07 8.81
C ASP A 462 3.02 -39.92 10.20
N THR A 463 2.22 -40.15 11.24
CA THR A 463 2.78 -40.78 12.46
C THR A 463 3.46 -42.05 12.01
N PRO A 464 4.67 -42.39 12.50
CA PRO A 464 5.39 -43.56 12.08
C PRO A 464 4.69 -44.82 12.58
N ASP A 465 3.57 -45.17 11.95
CA ASP A 465 3.08 -46.54 12.02
C ASP A 465 4.02 -47.35 11.14
N ALA A 466 4.86 -48.12 11.80
CA ALA A 466 5.94 -48.89 11.18
C ALA A 466 5.48 -49.89 10.12
N ASN A 467 4.19 -49.97 9.82
CA ASN A 467 3.57 -50.95 8.95
C ASN A 467 2.94 -50.37 7.66
N LEU A 468 2.97 -49.05 7.44
CA LEU A 468 2.56 -48.50 6.14
C LEU A 468 3.74 -48.52 5.17
N PRO A 469 3.54 -48.95 3.89
CA PRO A 469 4.60 -48.89 2.90
C PRO A 469 5.00 -47.42 2.70
N ARG A 470 6.24 -47.09 3.06
CA ARG A 470 6.84 -45.81 2.70
C ARG A 470 6.84 -45.75 1.19
N SER A 471 6.28 -44.65 0.62
CA SER A 471 6.48 -44.37 -0.80
C SER A 471 7.99 -44.35 -1.05
N THR A 472 8.47 -45.25 -1.88
CA THR A 472 9.88 -45.34 -2.29
C THR A 472 10.16 -44.44 -3.49
N ASP A 473 9.17 -43.65 -3.92
CA ASP A 473 9.31 -42.76 -5.06
C ASP A 473 10.01 -41.50 -4.58
N GLY A 474 11.20 -41.28 -5.08
CA GLY A 474 12.02 -40.10 -4.78
C GLY A 474 11.34 -38.76 -5.13
N PRO A 475 12.03 -37.61 -5.07
CA PRO A 475 11.44 -36.31 -5.25
C PRO A 475 10.63 -36.20 -6.55
N ILE A 476 9.38 -35.76 -6.42
CA ILE A 476 8.43 -35.65 -7.54
C ILE A 476 8.77 -34.41 -8.38
N THR A 477 8.93 -34.59 -9.69
CA THR A 477 9.01 -33.45 -10.61
C THR A 477 7.64 -32.77 -10.68
N CYS A 478 7.55 -31.53 -10.23
CA CYS A 478 6.32 -30.73 -10.16
C CYS A 478 6.39 -29.48 -11.01
N GLY A 479 7.50 -29.23 -11.71
CA GLY A 479 7.65 -28.04 -12.52
C GLY A 479 8.97 -27.95 -13.27
N SER A 480 9.18 -26.80 -13.87
CA SER A 480 10.40 -26.45 -14.59
C SER A 480 10.71 -24.97 -14.45
N TRP A 481 11.96 -24.61 -14.69
CA TRP A 481 12.39 -23.23 -14.77
C TRP A 481 13.42 -23.04 -15.87
N LYS A 482 13.52 -21.84 -16.37
CA LYS A 482 14.54 -21.44 -17.36
C LYS A 482 14.85 -19.96 -17.25
N PRO A 483 16.14 -19.55 -17.37
CA PRO A 483 16.48 -18.15 -17.48
C PRO A 483 15.81 -17.52 -18.70
N LEU A 484 15.41 -16.27 -18.58
CA LEU A 484 14.89 -15.49 -19.68
C LEU A 484 16.00 -14.65 -20.32
N SER A 485 15.96 -14.49 -21.61
CA SER A 485 16.88 -13.65 -22.39
C SER A 485 16.13 -12.93 -23.51
N GLY A 486 16.64 -11.77 -23.91
CA GLY A 486 16.01 -10.95 -24.95
C GLY A 486 14.89 -10.08 -24.40
N ALA A 487 13.75 -9.99 -25.07
CA ALA A 487 12.60 -9.20 -24.64
C ALA A 487 11.36 -10.09 -24.44
N VAL A 488 10.68 -9.89 -23.34
CA VAL A 488 9.37 -10.51 -23.04
C VAL A 488 8.34 -9.40 -23.00
N ASN A 489 7.27 -9.51 -23.80
CA ASN A 489 6.20 -8.50 -23.89
C ASN A 489 6.70 -7.05 -24.08
N GLY A 490 7.85 -6.88 -24.78
CA GLY A 490 8.46 -5.57 -25.02
C GLY A 490 9.38 -5.05 -23.90
N PHE A 491 9.61 -5.84 -22.84
CA PHE A 491 10.55 -5.53 -21.76
C PHE A 491 11.84 -6.31 -21.93
N ASN A 492 12.98 -5.67 -21.70
CA ASN A 492 14.28 -6.35 -21.77
C ASN A 492 14.48 -7.21 -20.51
N CYS A 493 14.78 -8.48 -20.72
CA CYS A 493 15.16 -9.39 -19.65
C CYS A 493 16.59 -9.12 -19.19
N CYS A 494 16.84 -9.29 -17.92
CA CYS A 494 18.18 -9.27 -17.33
C CYS A 494 18.55 -10.67 -16.80
N ALA A 495 19.81 -10.84 -16.36
CA ALA A 495 20.30 -12.11 -15.80
C ALA A 495 19.51 -12.61 -14.58
N SER A 496 18.73 -11.73 -13.96
CA SER A 496 17.86 -12.05 -12.81
C SER A 496 16.50 -12.60 -13.20
N ASP A 497 16.15 -12.64 -14.50
CA ASP A 497 14.80 -13.01 -14.94
C ASP A 497 14.73 -14.48 -15.30
N ALA A 498 13.68 -15.14 -14.87
CA ALA A 498 13.38 -16.51 -15.23
C ALA A 498 11.87 -16.76 -15.39
N GLU A 499 11.55 -17.73 -16.21
CA GLU A 499 10.24 -18.35 -16.24
C GLU A 499 10.25 -19.56 -15.30
N ILE A 500 9.30 -19.58 -14.38
CA ILE A 500 9.08 -20.70 -13.45
C ILE A 500 7.70 -21.28 -13.78
N ARG A 501 7.64 -22.58 -13.99
CA ARG A 501 6.37 -23.31 -14.12
C ARG A 501 6.21 -24.24 -12.93
N LEU A 502 5.15 -24.01 -12.15
CA LEU A 502 4.77 -24.83 -10.99
C LEU A 502 3.28 -25.17 -11.09
N ASP A 503 2.93 -26.43 -10.91
CA ASP A 503 1.55 -26.91 -10.86
C ASP A 503 0.67 -26.30 -11.99
N ASP A 504 1.17 -26.34 -13.24
CA ASP A 504 0.55 -25.80 -14.45
C ASP A 504 0.41 -24.27 -14.54
N VAL A 505 0.89 -23.51 -13.57
CA VAL A 505 0.97 -22.04 -13.63
C VAL A 505 2.37 -21.61 -14.07
N THR A 506 2.42 -20.70 -15.03
CA THR A 506 3.67 -20.06 -15.46
C THR A 506 3.82 -18.71 -14.76
N TYR A 507 4.94 -18.55 -14.07
CA TYR A 507 5.31 -17.34 -13.35
C TYR A 507 6.51 -16.66 -14.03
N ILE A 508 6.50 -15.36 -14.09
CA ILE A 508 7.68 -14.55 -14.48
C ILE A 508 8.34 -14.05 -13.20
N ALA A 509 9.56 -14.51 -12.99
CA ALA A 509 10.32 -14.31 -11.76
C ALA A 509 11.44 -13.30 -11.92
N ARG A 510 11.69 -12.54 -10.85
CA ARG A 510 12.88 -11.75 -10.61
C ARG A 510 13.66 -12.39 -9.45
N PHE A 511 14.87 -12.86 -9.74
CA PHE A 511 15.80 -13.37 -8.75
C PHE A 511 16.71 -12.27 -8.20
N ALA A 512 16.98 -12.31 -6.90
CA ALA A 512 17.90 -11.40 -6.25
C ALA A 512 18.45 -11.99 -4.94
N THR A 513 19.71 -11.76 -4.66
CA THR A 513 20.30 -12.03 -3.35
C THR A 513 19.89 -10.94 -2.38
N LEU A 514 19.35 -11.33 -1.25
CA LEU A 514 18.92 -10.47 -0.14
C LEU A 514 19.48 -10.99 1.19
N PRO A 515 19.70 -10.14 2.18
CA PRO A 515 19.96 -10.58 3.54
C PRO A 515 18.69 -11.20 4.12
N ARG A 516 18.80 -12.40 4.65
CA ARG A 516 17.70 -13.11 5.32
C ARG A 516 17.38 -12.43 6.66
N GLU A 517 16.11 -12.23 6.98
CA GLU A 517 15.70 -11.45 8.15
C GLU A 517 16.19 -12.02 9.47
N ILE A 518 16.23 -13.34 9.62
CA ILE A 518 16.58 -14.00 10.87
C ILE A 518 18.05 -13.86 11.26
N ASP A 519 18.98 -13.89 10.30
CA ASP A 519 20.42 -13.98 10.58
C ASP A 519 21.29 -13.04 9.73
N GLY A 520 20.68 -12.27 8.82
CA GLY A 520 21.38 -11.34 7.94
C GLY A 520 22.23 -12.01 6.86
N LYS A 521 22.20 -13.33 6.71
CA LYS A 521 22.97 -14.02 5.68
C LYS A 521 22.42 -13.72 4.29
N PRO A 522 23.30 -13.40 3.32
CA PRO A 522 22.88 -13.28 1.94
C PRO A 522 22.38 -14.62 1.41
N VAL A 523 21.14 -14.67 0.91
CA VAL A 523 20.54 -15.84 0.28
C VAL A 523 19.91 -15.45 -1.04
N MET A 524 19.91 -16.36 -2.02
CA MET A 524 19.17 -16.16 -3.25
C MET A 524 17.69 -16.23 -2.95
N THR A 525 16.96 -15.25 -3.45
CA THR A 525 15.50 -15.14 -3.36
C THR A 525 14.90 -14.94 -4.74
N PHE A 526 13.60 -15.12 -4.84
CA PHE A 526 12.84 -14.65 -5.99
C PHE A 526 11.45 -14.17 -5.59
N SER A 527 10.94 -13.24 -6.38
CA SER A 527 9.52 -12.88 -6.41
C SER A 527 9.00 -13.06 -7.82
N ALA A 528 7.85 -13.68 -7.98
CA ALA A 528 7.29 -13.98 -9.29
C ALA A 528 5.78 -13.82 -9.32
N ILE A 529 5.24 -13.52 -10.51
CA ILE A 529 3.79 -13.39 -10.74
C ILE A 529 3.37 -14.32 -11.86
N GLY A 530 2.28 -15.03 -11.66
CA GLY A 530 1.61 -15.87 -12.65
C GLY A 530 0.14 -16.04 -12.32
N ASN A 531 -0.71 -15.96 -13.34
CA ASN A 531 -2.16 -16.11 -13.19
C ASN A 531 -2.76 -15.28 -12.04
N ASN A 532 -2.35 -14.01 -11.93
CA ASN A 532 -2.78 -13.06 -10.90
C ASN A 532 -2.33 -13.38 -9.46
N VAL A 533 -1.41 -14.32 -9.30
CA VAL A 533 -0.87 -14.73 -8.00
C VAL A 533 0.62 -14.41 -7.93
N CYS A 534 1.04 -13.80 -6.83
CA CYS A 534 2.44 -13.59 -6.50
C CYS A 534 2.96 -14.77 -5.66
N ILE A 535 4.21 -15.18 -5.91
CA ILE A 535 4.94 -16.14 -5.10
C ILE A 535 6.29 -15.58 -4.70
N TRP A 536 6.73 -15.91 -3.48
CA TRP A 536 8.09 -15.67 -3.02
C TRP A 536 8.83 -16.97 -2.83
N GLY A 537 10.13 -16.94 -3.09
CA GLY A 537 11.03 -18.03 -2.76
C GLY A 537 12.30 -17.53 -2.11
N SER A 538 12.82 -18.31 -1.15
CA SER A 538 14.10 -18.05 -0.51
C SER A 538 14.89 -19.35 -0.39
N GLN A 539 16.17 -19.34 -0.76
CA GLN A 539 17.08 -20.47 -0.52
C GLN A 539 17.16 -20.79 0.97
N SER A 540 17.15 -22.10 1.27
CA SER A 540 17.21 -22.63 2.64
C SER A 540 18.61 -22.56 3.25
#